data_8c782423c70cfde7762f75fc36989182
#
_entry.id   8c782423c70cfde7762f75fc36989182
#
_cell.length_a   1.000
_cell.length_b   1.000
_cell.length_c   1.000
_cell.angle_alpha   90.00
_cell.angle_beta   90.00
_cell.angle_gamma   90.00
#
_symmetry.space_group_name_H-M   'P 1'
#
loop_
_entity.id
_entity.type
_entity.pdbx_description
1 polymer ?
#
loop_
_entity_poly.entity_id
_entity_poly.type
_entity_poly.pdbx_seq_one_letter_code
_entity_poly.pdbx_strand_id
1 'polypeptide(L)'
;MKYDKLPNIKILDESNKVIHQKSSDVTFPLKEETKKLINDALDYLEMSQIEEYSEKYDLRPGMGLSFVQLGLLERIFVVSEDLGDNKFNRYVVINPKVVSQSAEMIYVGEGEGCLSVNRDVEGIVPRHARITVD
;
A
#
# COMPACT_ATOMS: atom_id res chain seq x y z
N MET A 1 -20.63 1.17 -13.03
CA MET A 1 -19.54 1.27 -12.05
C MET A 1 -18.42 0.30 -12.40
N LYS A 2 -17.19 0.72 -12.26
CA LYS A 2 -16.03 -0.10 -12.59
C LYS A 2 -15.86 -1.32 -11.67
N TYR A 3 -16.28 -1.20 -10.41
CA TYR A 3 -16.13 -2.25 -9.41
C TYR A 3 -17.49 -2.72 -8.94
N ASP A 4 -17.72 -4.03 -8.93
CA ASP A 4 -19.02 -4.61 -8.55
C ASP A 4 -19.21 -4.63 -7.04
N LYS A 5 -18.16 -4.92 -6.30
CA LYS A 5 -18.20 -5.00 -4.84
C LYS A 5 -16.84 -4.71 -4.24
N LEU A 6 -16.86 -4.37 -2.95
CA LEU A 6 -15.62 -4.19 -2.19
C LEU A 6 -14.92 -5.53 -1.99
N PRO A 7 -13.64 -5.65 -2.35
CA PRO A 7 -12.87 -6.86 -2.05
C PRO A 7 -12.82 -7.14 -0.55
N ASN A 8 -12.81 -8.41 -0.19
CA ASN A 8 -12.72 -8.83 1.20
C ASN A 8 -11.27 -8.74 1.70
N ILE A 9 -10.87 -7.53 2.09
CA ILE A 9 -9.53 -7.25 2.61
C ILE A 9 -9.65 -6.71 4.03
N LYS A 10 -8.86 -7.27 4.93
CA LYS A 10 -8.77 -6.80 6.31
C LYS A 10 -7.39 -6.22 6.55
N ILE A 11 -7.35 -4.91 6.81
CA ILE A 11 -6.11 -4.19 7.09
C ILE A 11 -5.89 -4.20 8.60
N LEU A 12 -4.74 -4.73 9.04
CA LEU A 12 -4.38 -4.79 10.45
C LEU A 12 -3.92 -3.42 10.93
N ASP A 13 -4.20 -3.09 12.18
CA ASP A 13 -3.73 -1.84 12.76
C ASP A 13 -2.39 -2.01 13.49
N GLU A 14 -1.81 -0.89 13.92
CA GLU A 14 -0.48 -0.87 14.55
C GLU A 14 -0.36 -1.70 15.83
N SER A 15 -1.48 -2.05 16.47
CA SER A 15 -1.47 -2.86 17.68
C SER A 15 -1.28 -4.34 17.39
N ASN A 16 -1.47 -4.78 16.15
CA ASN A 16 -1.31 -6.18 15.77
C ASN A 16 0.18 -6.53 15.69
N LYS A 17 0.58 -7.59 16.35
CA LYS A 17 2.00 -8.01 16.43
C LYS A 17 2.59 -8.36 15.07
N VAL A 18 1.78 -8.85 14.14
CA VAL A 18 2.25 -9.29 12.82
C VAL A 18 2.89 -8.15 12.04
N ILE A 19 2.32 -6.93 12.10
CA ILE A 19 2.84 -5.82 11.31
C ILE A 19 4.21 -5.31 11.77
N HIS A 20 4.65 -5.74 12.93
CA HIS A 20 5.97 -5.40 13.46
C HIS A 20 7.02 -6.48 13.18
N GLN A 21 6.65 -7.53 12.46
CA GLN A 21 7.55 -8.63 12.12
C GLN A 21 8.19 -8.42 10.76
N LYS A 22 9.29 -9.09 10.53
CA LYS A 22 10.02 -9.02 9.26
C LYS A 22 9.42 -9.99 8.26
N SER A 23 9.11 -9.49 7.06
CA SER A 23 8.63 -10.29 5.95
C SER A 23 9.76 -11.09 5.30
N SER A 24 9.41 -12.23 4.72
CA SER A 24 10.34 -13.12 4.01
C SER A 24 10.23 -12.93 2.50
N ASP A 25 11.28 -13.34 1.79
CA ASP A 25 11.29 -13.32 0.34
C ASP A 25 10.20 -14.24 -0.22
N VAL A 26 9.58 -13.78 -1.29
CA VAL A 26 8.56 -14.53 -2.02
C VAL A 26 9.24 -15.47 -3.02
N THR A 27 8.76 -16.70 -3.11
CA THR A 27 9.23 -17.66 -4.10
C THR A 27 8.34 -17.63 -5.33
N PHE A 28 8.92 -17.97 -6.49
CA PHE A 28 8.20 -18.02 -7.75
C PHE A 28 8.08 -19.45 -8.26
N PRO A 29 7.02 -19.78 -9.01
CA PRO A 29 5.94 -18.89 -9.45
C PRO A 29 5.00 -18.50 -8.32
N LEU A 30 4.32 -17.35 -8.48
CA LEU A 30 3.34 -16.90 -7.50
C LEU A 30 2.14 -17.84 -7.45
N LYS A 31 1.63 -18.07 -6.24
CA LYS A 31 0.39 -18.84 -6.04
C LYS A 31 -0.80 -18.05 -6.58
N GLU A 32 -1.83 -18.75 -7.04
CA GLU A 32 -3.03 -18.10 -7.55
C GLU A 32 -3.72 -17.24 -6.49
N GLU A 33 -3.73 -17.69 -5.24
CA GLU A 33 -4.27 -16.90 -4.12
C GLU A 33 -3.50 -15.60 -3.88
N THR A 34 -2.17 -15.62 -4.09
CA THR A 34 -1.32 -14.42 -3.99
C THR A 34 -1.65 -13.43 -5.11
N LYS A 35 -1.80 -13.92 -6.34
CA LYS A 35 -2.19 -13.08 -7.48
C LYS A 35 -3.56 -12.45 -7.27
N LYS A 36 -4.51 -13.22 -6.75
CA LYS A 36 -5.84 -12.72 -6.45
C LYS A 36 -5.78 -11.62 -5.39
N LEU A 37 -5.01 -11.83 -4.33
CA LEU A 37 -4.87 -10.85 -3.27
C LEU A 37 -4.22 -9.56 -3.77
N ILE A 38 -3.23 -9.65 -4.66
CA ILE A 38 -2.62 -8.48 -5.30
C ILE A 38 -3.69 -7.65 -6.02
N ASN A 39 -4.52 -8.29 -6.83
CA ASN A 39 -5.58 -7.61 -7.57
C ASN A 39 -6.64 -7.03 -6.63
N ASP A 40 -7.03 -7.78 -5.60
CA ASP A 40 -8.00 -7.33 -4.61
C ASP A 40 -7.48 -6.11 -3.84
N ALA A 41 -6.20 -6.12 -3.46
CA ALA A 41 -5.58 -5.00 -2.76
C ALA A 41 -5.54 -3.75 -3.63
N LEU A 42 -5.21 -3.90 -4.92
CA LEU A 42 -5.19 -2.78 -5.87
C LEU A 42 -6.60 -2.22 -6.09
N ASP A 43 -7.59 -3.08 -6.27
CA ASP A 43 -8.99 -2.65 -6.40
C ASP A 43 -9.44 -1.89 -5.15
N TYR A 44 -9.11 -2.41 -3.97
CA TYR A 44 -9.44 -1.76 -2.70
C TYR A 44 -8.84 -0.36 -2.62
N LEU A 45 -7.55 -0.21 -2.95
CA LEU A 45 -6.87 1.08 -2.92
C LEU A 45 -7.53 2.08 -3.88
N GLU A 46 -7.84 1.64 -5.09
CA GLU A 46 -8.50 2.50 -6.08
C GLU A 46 -9.87 2.93 -5.59
N MET A 47 -10.67 2.01 -5.09
CA MET A 47 -11.98 2.33 -4.53
C MET A 47 -11.89 3.32 -3.37
N SER A 48 -10.86 3.19 -2.52
CA SER A 48 -10.66 4.12 -1.41
C SER A 48 -10.35 5.55 -1.86
N GLN A 49 -9.84 5.72 -3.08
CA GLN A 49 -9.47 7.02 -3.64
C GLN A 49 -10.57 7.61 -4.54
N ILE A 50 -11.62 6.87 -4.82
CA ILE A 50 -12.77 7.33 -5.60
C ILE A 50 -13.89 7.68 -4.62
N GLU A 51 -14.31 8.94 -4.63
CA GLU A 51 -15.27 9.47 -3.64
C GLU A 51 -16.54 8.62 -3.53
N GLU A 52 -17.12 8.22 -4.66
CA GLU A 52 -18.33 7.39 -4.69
C GLU A 52 -18.19 6.11 -3.86
N TYR A 53 -17.07 5.42 -4.02
CA TYR A 53 -16.82 4.17 -3.29
C TYR A 53 -16.36 4.41 -1.86
N SER A 54 -15.52 5.41 -1.64
CA SER A 54 -15.01 5.70 -0.29
C SER A 54 -16.14 6.13 0.64
N GLU A 55 -17.14 6.85 0.13
CA GLU A 55 -18.32 7.22 0.90
C GLU A 55 -19.24 6.02 1.13
N LYS A 56 -19.50 5.24 0.06
CA LYS A 56 -20.39 4.08 0.13
C LYS A 56 -19.92 3.04 1.15
N TYR A 57 -18.62 2.79 1.20
CA TYR A 57 -18.04 1.74 2.05
C TYR A 57 -17.29 2.29 3.26
N ASP A 58 -17.34 3.60 3.48
CA ASP A 58 -16.65 4.27 4.60
C ASP A 58 -15.14 3.92 4.61
N LEU A 59 -14.49 4.18 3.48
CA LEU A 59 -13.06 3.88 3.33
C LEU A 59 -12.21 5.12 3.51
N ARG A 60 -11.13 4.97 4.26
CA ARG A 60 -10.10 6.01 4.33
C ARG A 60 -9.19 5.88 3.11
N PRO A 61 -8.96 6.97 2.34
CA PRO A 61 -8.14 6.89 1.14
C PRO A 61 -6.70 6.46 1.41
N GLY A 62 -6.19 5.56 0.58
CA GLY A 62 -4.80 5.12 0.62
C GLY A 62 -4.31 4.78 -0.77
N MET A 63 -3.04 5.06 -1.06
CA MET A 63 -2.46 4.75 -2.36
C MET A 63 -1.59 3.51 -2.35
N GLY A 64 -1.13 3.07 -1.20
CA GLY A 64 -0.22 1.94 -1.08
C GLY A 64 -0.54 1.02 0.07
N LEU A 65 -0.16 -0.24 -0.06
CA LEU A 65 -0.43 -1.26 0.93
C LEU A 65 0.62 -2.36 0.85
N SER A 66 1.20 -2.70 1.99
CA SER A 66 2.16 -3.79 2.10
C SER A 66 1.44 -5.05 2.59
N PHE A 67 1.88 -6.22 2.12
CA PHE A 67 1.25 -7.49 2.50
C PHE A 67 1.31 -7.77 4.00
N VAL A 68 2.31 -7.26 4.71
CA VAL A 68 2.34 -7.40 6.18
C VAL A 68 1.13 -6.75 6.82
N GLN A 69 0.59 -5.69 6.25
CA GLN A 69 -0.64 -5.03 6.73
C GLN A 69 -1.88 -5.91 6.54
N LEU A 70 -1.78 -6.93 5.69
CA LEU A 70 -2.84 -7.91 5.47
C LEU A 70 -2.61 -9.21 6.25
N GLY A 71 -1.58 -9.24 7.09
CA GLY A 71 -1.25 -10.40 7.92
C GLY A 71 -0.35 -11.43 7.25
N LEU A 72 0.23 -11.11 6.09
CA LEU A 72 1.10 -12.01 5.34
C LEU A 72 2.55 -11.50 5.39
N LEU A 73 3.45 -12.33 5.91
CA LEU A 73 4.86 -11.98 6.03
C LEU A 73 5.61 -12.26 4.71
N GLU A 74 5.12 -11.64 3.64
CA GLU A 74 5.70 -11.72 2.31
C GLU A 74 6.15 -10.33 1.86
N ARG A 75 7.33 -10.27 1.24
CA ARG A 75 7.91 -8.99 0.78
C ARG A 75 7.24 -8.55 -0.51
N ILE A 76 5.99 -8.13 -0.41
CA ILE A 76 5.19 -7.59 -1.50
C ILE A 76 4.53 -6.30 -1.02
N PHE A 77 4.56 -5.27 -1.86
CA PHE A 77 3.65 -4.14 -1.67
C PHE A 77 3.08 -3.70 -3.00
N VAL A 78 1.96 -3.03 -2.94
CA VAL A 78 1.26 -2.54 -4.12
C VAL A 78 0.97 -1.06 -3.96
N VAL A 79 0.94 -0.37 -5.09
CA VAL A 79 0.62 1.06 -5.14
C VAL A 79 -0.35 1.28 -6.29
N SER A 80 -1.38 2.08 -6.04
CA SER A 80 -2.28 2.55 -7.08
C SER A 80 -2.25 4.07 -7.10
N GLU A 81 -1.57 4.62 -8.08
CA GLU A 81 -1.36 6.06 -8.22
C GLU A 81 -2.53 6.70 -8.97
N ASP A 82 -3.18 7.65 -8.32
CA ASP A 82 -4.27 8.40 -8.93
C ASP A 82 -3.73 9.40 -9.96
N LEU A 83 -4.14 9.24 -11.21
CA LEU A 83 -3.74 10.10 -12.32
C LEU A 83 -4.82 11.15 -12.66
N GLY A 84 -5.90 11.21 -11.89
CA GLY A 84 -7.07 12.03 -12.19
C GLY A 84 -8.07 11.29 -13.07
N ASP A 85 -9.31 11.79 -13.08
CA ASP A 85 -10.41 11.22 -13.88
C ASP A 85 -10.63 9.72 -13.66
N ASN A 86 -10.43 9.25 -12.41
CA ASN A 86 -10.57 7.85 -12.01
C ASN A 86 -9.67 6.90 -12.81
N LYS A 87 -8.50 7.41 -13.22
CA LYS A 87 -7.46 6.61 -13.87
C LYS A 87 -6.31 6.39 -12.90
N PHE A 88 -5.74 5.19 -12.92
CA PHE A 88 -4.70 4.79 -11.98
C PHE A 88 -3.55 4.07 -12.67
N ASN A 89 -2.34 4.31 -12.18
CA ASN A 89 -1.19 3.47 -12.48
C ASN A 89 -1.02 2.47 -11.34
N ARG A 90 -0.88 1.20 -11.69
CA ARG A 90 -0.70 0.12 -10.72
C ARG A 90 0.75 -0.33 -10.67
N TYR A 91 1.28 -0.46 -9.47
CA TYR A 91 2.63 -0.95 -9.25
C TYR A 91 2.56 -2.14 -8.30
N VAL A 92 3.22 -3.23 -8.68
CA VAL A 92 3.37 -4.43 -7.83
C VAL A 92 4.86 -4.63 -7.62
N VAL A 93 5.30 -4.58 -6.39
CA VAL A 93 6.72 -4.67 -6.04
C VAL A 93 6.94 -5.91 -5.19
N ILE A 94 7.78 -6.81 -5.67
CA ILE A 94 8.04 -8.11 -5.06
C ILE A 94 9.54 -8.26 -4.80
N ASN A 95 9.91 -8.59 -3.57
CA ASN A 95 11.30 -8.76 -3.15
C ASN A 95 12.20 -7.56 -3.52
N PRO A 96 11.79 -6.33 -3.22
CA PRO A 96 12.57 -5.15 -3.61
C PRO A 96 13.87 -5.05 -2.81
N LYS A 97 14.89 -4.47 -3.46
CA LYS A 97 16.14 -4.16 -2.79
C LYS A 97 16.58 -2.76 -3.21
N VAL A 98 16.80 -1.88 -2.24
CA VAL A 98 17.33 -0.54 -2.52
C VAL A 98 18.81 -0.69 -2.83
N VAL A 99 19.22 -0.31 -4.05
CA VAL A 99 20.61 -0.42 -4.49
C VAL A 99 21.36 0.91 -4.47
N SER A 100 20.66 2.03 -4.53
CA SER A 100 21.24 3.34 -4.35
C SER A 100 20.21 4.35 -3.88
N GLN A 101 20.68 5.43 -3.26
CA GLN A 101 19.80 6.49 -2.74
C GLN A 101 20.52 7.83 -2.78
N SER A 102 19.77 8.90 -2.94
CA SER A 102 20.32 10.26 -2.93
C SER A 102 20.78 10.67 -1.53
N ALA A 103 21.74 11.57 -1.47
CA ALA A 103 22.11 12.22 -0.20
C ALA A 103 21.02 13.23 0.20
N GLU A 104 20.39 13.86 -0.78
CA GLU A 104 19.30 14.82 -0.55
C GLU A 104 18.09 14.12 0.09
N MET A 105 17.55 14.77 1.12
CA MET A 105 16.36 14.28 1.84
C MET A 105 15.21 15.24 1.61
N ILE A 106 13.99 14.69 1.57
CA ILE A 106 12.76 15.44 1.43
C ILE A 106 11.73 14.91 2.43
N TYR A 107 10.68 15.69 2.63
CA TYR A 107 9.50 15.22 3.36
C TYR A 107 8.25 15.86 2.77
N VAL A 108 7.12 15.20 2.98
CA VAL A 108 5.81 15.73 2.56
C VAL A 108 5.32 16.68 3.63
N GLY A 109 5.19 17.97 3.31
CA GLY A 109 4.81 19.00 4.27
C GLY A 109 3.44 18.76 4.92
N GLU A 110 2.51 18.16 4.18
CA GLU A 110 1.16 17.82 4.66
C GLU A 110 1.16 16.57 5.55
N GLY A 111 2.28 15.87 5.63
CA GLY A 111 2.39 14.62 6.36
C GLY A 111 2.09 13.40 5.51
N GLU A 112 2.28 12.24 6.11
CA GLU A 112 2.00 10.94 5.47
C GLU A 112 1.03 10.16 6.32
N GLY A 113 0.10 9.47 5.67
CA GLY A 113 -0.86 8.60 6.33
C GLY A 113 -0.50 7.12 6.16
N CYS A 114 -1.04 6.31 7.04
CA CYS A 114 -0.91 4.86 6.96
C CYS A 114 -2.25 4.23 7.34
N LEU A 115 -2.73 3.30 6.52
CA LEU A 115 -4.01 2.65 6.74
C LEU A 115 -4.04 1.77 8.01
N SER A 116 -2.87 1.42 8.53
CA SER A 116 -2.75 0.68 9.80
C SER A 116 -2.65 1.58 11.02
N VAL A 117 -2.54 2.89 10.84
CA VAL A 117 -2.41 3.86 11.94
C VAL A 117 -3.61 4.79 11.91
N ASN A 118 -4.47 4.67 12.94
CA ASN A 118 -5.73 5.39 13.03
C ASN A 118 -5.68 6.58 13.99
N ARG A 119 -4.51 7.19 14.13
CA ARG A 119 -4.28 8.34 15.01
C ARG A 119 -3.30 9.31 14.39
N ASP A 120 -3.39 10.56 14.78
CA ASP A 120 -2.43 11.56 14.35
C ASP A 120 -1.13 11.43 15.17
N VAL A 121 -0.01 11.50 14.47
CA VAL A 121 1.32 11.48 15.09
C VAL A 121 2.07 12.72 14.60
N GLU A 122 2.54 13.55 15.55
CA GLU A 122 3.31 14.73 15.19
C GLU A 122 4.69 14.37 14.72
N GLY A 123 5.21 15.14 13.75
CA GLY A 123 6.56 14.97 13.24
C GLY A 123 6.61 15.01 11.73
N ILE A 124 7.79 14.78 11.22
CA ILE A 124 8.02 14.67 9.77
C ILE A 124 8.59 13.29 9.47
N VAL A 125 8.39 12.83 8.24
CA VAL A 125 8.96 11.58 7.75
C VAL A 125 10.01 11.94 6.70
N PRO A 126 11.30 11.99 7.06
CA PRO A 126 12.35 12.29 6.08
C PRO A 126 12.56 11.09 5.17
N ARG A 127 12.71 11.37 3.87
CA ARG A 127 12.93 10.34 2.86
C ARG A 127 14.03 10.78 1.92
N HIS A 128 14.77 9.83 1.39
CA HIS A 128 15.68 10.12 0.30
C HIS A 128 14.89 10.64 -0.89
N ALA A 129 15.37 11.73 -1.51
CA ALA A 129 14.66 12.34 -2.64
C ALA A 129 14.58 11.40 -3.84
N ARG A 130 15.57 10.55 -4.02
CA ARG A 130 15.63 9.56 -5.10
C ARG A 130 16.21 8.25 -4.57
N ILE A 131 15.64 7.14 -5.03
CA ILE A 131 16.15 5.80 -4.75
C ILE A 131 16.14 5.00 -6.04
N THR A 132 17.05 4.03 -6.13
CA THR A 132 17.02 3.02 -7.18
C THR A 132 16.74 1.68 -6.52
N VAL A 133 15.77 0.96 -7.06
CA VAL A 133 15.32 -0.33 -6.51
C VAL A 133 15.50 -1.42 -7.56
N ASP A 134 16.08 -2.53 -7.13
CA ASP A 134 16.23 -3.73 -7.96
C ASP A 134 15.10 -4.71 -7.66
#